data_42f4022644db0fac4f23980c2f7d9336
#
_entry.id   42f4022644db0fac4f23980c2f7d9336
#
_cell.length_a   1.000
_cell.length_b   1.000
_cell.length_c   1.000
_cell.angle_alpha   90.00
_cell.angle_beta   90.00
_cell.angle_gamma   90.00
#
_symmetry.space_group_name_H-M   'P 1'
#
loop_
_entity.id
_entity.type
_entity.pdbx_description
1 polymer ?
#
loop_
_entity_poly.entity_id
_entity_poly.type
_entity_poly.pdbx_seq_one_letter_code
_entity_poly.pdbx_strand_id
1 'polypeptide(L)'
;MPLDAGSIPAASTSFCSLNSALQPRALFFCTAAAHEGVRGISLRAISREEIAGLPVRRYEGDVLLVTTPAERDRAMADIRQERVAGFDTETRPAFVKGQSYLPCLAQVATARAVYLFRLERTDFSAELAEFLEAPGITKSGVAIADDLRQLKLLFAFDAKRVVDPGTIASRHGLSQTGLRNLAAIFLGFRIPKGNRTSNWAAQRLNPAQITYAATDAWACRELYLHFEHAGMLDTHRHG
;
A
#
# COMPACT_ATOMS: atom_id res chain seq x y z
N MET A 1 -5.09 -70.79 -19.54
CA MET A 1 -3.75 -70.26 -19.76
C MET A 1 -3.80 -68.76 -19.63
N PRO A 2 -3.25 -68.21 -18.56
CA PRO A 2 -3.23 -66.76 -18.36
C PRO A 2 -2.01 -66.14 -19.03
N LEU A 3 -2.23 -65.00 -19.65
CA LEU A 3 -1.17 -64.16 -20.23
C LEU A 3 -0.64 -63.17 -19.20
N ASP A 4 0.59 -63.09 -19.19
CA ASP A 4 1.56 -62.41 -18.29
C ASP A 4 1.35 -60.91 -18.24
N ALA A 5 1.28 -60.34 -17.04
CA ALA A 5 1.20 -58.92 -16.79
C ALA A 5 2.62 -58.39 -16.58
N GLY A 6 3.14 -57.72 -17.59
CA GLY A 6 4.44 -57.02 -17.53
C GLY A 6 4.44 -55.86 -16.57
N SER A 7 5.26 -55.92 -15.54
CA SER A 7 5.56 -54.89 -14.59
C SER A 7 6.35 -53.74 -15.21
N ILE A 8 5.85 -52.53 -15.10
CA ILE A 8 6.57 -51.32 -15.45
C ILE A 8 7.20 -50.74 -14.17
N PRO A 9 8.51 -50.47 -14.17
CA PRO A 9 9.14 -49.90 -12.98
C PRO A 9 8.79 -48.43 -12.78
N ALA A 10 8.52 -48.08 -11.54
CA ALA A 10 8.30 -46.70 -11.10
C ALA A 10 9.58 -45.88 -11.26
N ALA A 11 9.54 -44.86 -12.07
CA ALA A 11 10.58 -43.84 -12.16
C ALA A 11 10.44 -42.90 -10.95
N SER A 12 11.39 -43.01 -10.05
CA SER A 12 11.64 -42.09 -8.95
C SER A 12 12.13 -40.76 -9.52
N THR A 13 11.24 -39.76 -9.59
CA THR A 13 11.66 -38.38 -9.91
C THR A 13 11.96 -37.67 -8.59
N SER A 14 13.25 -37.61 -8.30
CA SER A 14 13.84 -36.80 -7.26
C SER A 14 13.56 -35.31 -7.55
N PHE A 15 12.68 -34.70 -6.77
CA PHE A 15 12.47 -33.27 -6.78
C PHE A 15 13.66 -32.59 -6.11
N CYS A 16 14.60 -32.14 -6.94
CA CYS A 16 15.69 -31.29 -6.49
C CYS A 16 15.15 -29.94 -6.09
N SER A 17 15.21 -29.71 -4.80
CA SER A 17 14.94 -28.42 -4.15
C SER A 17 15.97 -27.40 -4.63
N LEU A 18 15.59 -26.51 -5.53
CA LEU A 18 16.29 -25.27 -5.83
C LEU A 18 15.52 -24.11 -5.26
N ASN A 19 15.68 -23.96 -3.94
CA ASN A 19 15.31 -22.75 -3.23
C ASN A 19 16.60 -21.96 -3.01
N SER A 20 16.91 -21.01 -3.88
CA SER A 20 17.91 -20.00 -3.59
C SER A 20 17.56 -18.68 -4.26
N ALA A 21 17.07 -17.76 -3.43
CA ALA A 21 17.49 -16.38 -3.37
C ALA A 21 17.54 -15.59 -4.69
N LEU A 22 16.44 -14.89 -4.98
CA LEU A 22 16.54 -13.61 -5.63
C LEU A 22 15.73 -12.59 -4.81
N GLN A 23 16.31 -12.15 -3.71
CA GLN A 23 15.96 -10.85 -3.14
C GLN A 23 16.54 -9.79 -4.09
N PRO A 24 15.75 -8.86 -4.64
CA PRO A 24 16.32 -7.69 -5.26
C PRO A 24 16.96 -6.85 -4.15
N ARG A 25 18.29 -6.82 -4.14
CA ARG A 25 19.08 -5.86 -3.37
C ARG A 25 18.60 -4.46 -3.79
N ALA A 26 17.78 -3.84 -2.96
CA ALA A 26 17.62 -2.39 -2.99
C ALA A 26 19.02 -1.80 -2.75
N LEU A 27 19.61 -1.24 -3.78
CA LEU A 27 20.80 -0.42 -3.65
C LEU A 27 20.44 0.80 -2.82
N PHE A 28 20.73 0.70 -1.53
CA PHE A 28 20.75 1.82 -0.62
C PHE A 28 21.88 2.77 -1.07
N PHE A 29 21.53 3.85 -1.76
CA PHE A 29 22.33 5.07 -1.69
C PHE A 29 21.98 5.77 -0.36
N CYS A 30 22.40 5.16 0.72
CA CYS A 30 22.57 5.87 1.97
C CYS A 30 24.07 6.17 2.05
N THR A 31 24.47 7.41 1.73
CA THR A 31 25.77 7.93 2.10
C THR A 31 25.92 7.72 3.61
N ALA A 32 27.09 7.16 3.97
CA ALA A 32 27.47 6.80 5.32
C ALA A 32 27.41 8.01 6.28
N ALA A 33 26.27 8.21 6.93
CA ALA A 33 26.06 9.13 8.06
C ALA A 33 24.87 8.68 8.92
N ALA A 34 24.62 7.37 9.05
CA ALA A 34 23.48 6.84 9.80
C ALA A 34 23.95 6.09 11.05
N HIS A 35 24.68 6.76 11.94
CA HIS A 35 24.94 6.24 13.30
C HIS A 35 25.09 7.37 14.33
N GLU A 36 24.44 8.51 14.14
CA GLU A 36 24.18 9.44 15.24
C GLU A 36 22.68 9.70 15.29
N GLY A 37 22.10 9.51 16.47
CA GLY A 37 20.64 9.53 16.69
C GLY A 37 19.96 10.77 16.13
N VAL A 38 18.68 10.64 15.79
CA VAL A 38 17.73 11.54 15.11
C VAL A 38 17.65 12.98 15.68
N ARG A 39 18.72 13.52 16.23
CA ARG A 39 18.86 14.93 16.61
C ARG A 39 19.57 15.66 15.48
N GLY A 40 18.78 16.22 14.52
CA GLY A 40 19.32 17.17 13.57
C GLY A 40 19.16 16.88 12.08
N ILE A 41 18.29 15.97 11.67
CA ILE A 41 17.93 15.89 10.23
C ILE A 41 17.06 17.10 9.92
N SER A 42 17.66 18.15 9.36
CA SER A 42 16.91 19.25 8.76
C SER A 42 16.22 18.70 7.51
N LEU A 43 14.97 18.30 7.64
CA LEU A 43 14.16 17.89 6.50
C LEU A 43 13.93 19.13 5.63
N ARG A 44 14.47 19.12 4.41
CA ARG A 44 14.25 20.20 3.46
C ARG A 44 13.19 19.83 2.43
N ALA A 45 12.50 20.83 1.94
CA ALA A 45 11.62 20.70 0.80
C ALA A 45 12.43 20.24 -0.45
N ILE A 46 11.80 19.43 -1.28
CA ILE A 46 12.36 18.97 -2.55
C ILE A 46 11.80 19.81 -3.70
N SER A 47 12.65 20.23 -4.64
CA SER A 47 12.22 20.99 -5.81
C SER A 47 11.59 20.10 -6.88
N ARG A 48 10.89 20.73 -7.84
CA ARG A 48 10.30 19.98 -8.97
C ARG A 48 11.37 19.36 -9.87
N GLU A 49 12.49 20.02 -10.02
CA GLU A 49 13.64 19.61 -10.81
C GLU A 49 14.32 18.39 -10.16
N GLU A 50 14.50 18.42 -8.85
CA GLU A 50 15.03 17.29 -8.09
C GLU A 50 14.09 16.07 -8.21
N ILE A 51 12.78 16.27 -8.05
CA ILE A 51 11.80 15.17 -8.26
C ILE A 51 11.85 14.63 -9.69
N ALA A 52 12.01 15.49 -10.69
CA ALA A 52 12.08 15.08 -12.09
C ALA A 52 13.28 14.19 -12.39
N GLY A 53 14.39 14.39 -11.68
CA GLY A 53 15.62 13.60 -11.78
C GLY A 53 15.53 12.21 -11.10
N LEU A 54 14.54 11.97 -10.24
CA LEU A 54 14.42 10.71 -9.56
C LEU A 54 13.87 9.59 -10.48
N PRO A 55 14.26 8.33 -10.21
CA PRO A 55 13.70 7.20 -10.94
C PRO A 55 12.18 7.11 -10.75
N VAL A 56 11.48 6.78 -11.82
CA VAL A 56 10.03 6.48 -11.75
C VAL A 56 9.86 5.09 -11.17
N ARG A 57 9.01 4.97 -10.13
CA ARG A 57 8.60 3.67 -9.64
C ARG A 57 7.09 3.54 -9.59
N ARG A 58 6.64 2.32 -9.79
CA ARG A 58 5.27 1.84 -9.62
C ARG A 58 5.31 0.55 -8.83
N TYR A 59 4.20 0.15 -8.28
CA TYR A 59 4.10 -1.19 -7.72
C TYR A 59 4.16 -2.22 -8.86
N GLU A 60 5.03 -3.20 -8.70
CA GLU A 60 5.31 -4.26 -9.70
C GLU A 60 4.95 -5.66 -9.18
N GLY A 61 4.43 -5.76 -7.94
CA GLY A 61 3.98 -7.01 -7.36
C GLY A 61 2.56 -7.38 -7.76
N ASP A 62 2.01 -8.39 -7.10
CA ASP A 62 0.67 -8.89 -7.38
C ASP A 62 -0.41 -7.89 -6.97
N VAL A 63 -1.33 -7.58 -7.88
CA VAL A 63 -2.51 -6.76 -7.63
C VAL A 63 -3.75 -7.61 -7.87
N LEU A 64 -4.56 -7.77 -6.83
CA LEU A 64 -5.78 -8.56 -6.88
C LEU A 64 -7.01 -7.67 -6.76
N LEU A 65 -7.83 -7.69 -7.81
CA LEU A 65 -9.15 -7.06 -7.76
C LEU A 65 -10.11 -8.02 -7.05
N VAL A 66 -10.59 -7.60 -5.89
CA VAL A 66 -11.48 -8.43 -5.04
C VAL A 66 -12.92 -8.22 -5.51
N THR A 67 -13.51 -9.25 -6.10
CA THR A 67 -14.85 -9.25 -6.69
C THR A 67 -15.71 -10.44 -6.30
N THR A 68 -15.09 -11.51 -5.80
CA THR A 68 -15.76 -12.73 -5.40
C THR A 68 -15.51 -13.06 -3.93
N PRO A 69 -16.38 -13.87 -3.28
CA PRO A 69 -16.15 -14.34 -1.91
C PRO A 69 -14.80 -15.06 -1.73
N ALA A 70 -14.39 -15.87 -2.68
CA ALA A 70 -13.11 -16.60 -2.60
C ALA A 70 -11.90 -15.66 -2.66
N GLU A 71 -11.95 -14.60 -3.50
CA GLU A 71 -10.92 -13.57 -3.55
C GLU A 71 -10.89 -12.75 -2.26
N ARG A 72 -12.05 -12.39 -1.72
CA ARG A 72 -12.20 -11.74 -0.43
C ARG A 72 -11.56 -12.54 0.70
N ASP A 73 -11.90 -13.83 0.80
CA ASP A 73 -11.38 -14.70 1.86
C ASP A 73 -9.86 -14.83 1.79
N ARG A 74 -9.31 -14.91 0.56
CA ARG A 74 -7.86 -14.92 0.33
C ARG A 74 -7.23 -13.57 0.73
N ALA A 75 -7.83 -12.46 0.34
CA ALA A 75 -7.36 -11.14 0.71
C ALA A 75 -7.33 -10.94 2.22
N MET A 76 -8.42 -11.28 2.89
CA MET A 76 -8.53 -11.14 4.34
C MET A 76 -7.59 -12.09 5.10
N ALA A 77 -7.36 -13.30 4.58
CA ALA A 77 -6.39 -14.23 5.17
C ALA A 77 -4.95 -13.67 5.14
N ASP A 78 -4.58 -12.94 4.11
CA ASP A 78 -3.28 -12.26 4.01
C ASP A 78 -3.24 -10.98 4.87
N ILE A 79 -4.25 -10.14 4.77
CA ILE A 79 -4.34 -8.87 5.52
C ILE A 79 -4.28 -9.11 7.03
N ARG A 80 -4.93 -10.15 7.55
CA ARG A 80 -4.92 -10.49 8.99
C ARG A 80 -3.53 -10.88 9.52
N GLN A 81 -2.59 -11.23 8.66
CA GLN A 81 -1.22 -11.57 9.04
C GLN A 81 -0.30 -10.34 9.11
N GLU A 82 -0.77 -9.19 8.62
CA GLU A 82 0.05 -7.98 8.59
C GLU A 82 0.11 -7.29 9.94
N ARG A 83 1.28 -6.72 10.26
CA ARG A 83 1.41 -5.72 11.33
C ARG A 83 1.23 -4.30 10.82
N VAL A 84 1.48 -4.09 9.53
CA VAL A 84 1.36 -2.79 8.84
C VAL A 84 0.80 -3.02 7.44
N ALA A 85 -0.27 -2.35 7.12
CA ALA A 85 -0.82 -2.31 5.78
C ALA A 85 -0.87 -0.86 5.27
N GLY A 86 -0.54 -0.66 4.01
CA GLY A 86 -0.81 0.60 3.32
C GLY A 86 -2.28 0.70 2.95
N PHE A 87 -2.84 1.89 3.08
CA PHE A 87 -4.26 2.11 2.81
C PHE A 87 -4.49 3.42 2.05
N ASP A 88 -5.38 3.36 1.08
CA ASP A 88 -5.84 4.53 0.32
C ASP A 88 -7.26 4.30 -0.21
N THR A 89 -7.94 5.33 -0.69
CA THR A 89 -9.23 5.21 -1.37
C THR A 89 -9.28 6.03 -2.65
N GLU A 90 -10.11 5.61 -3.59
CA GLU A 90 -10.35 6.36 -4.80
C GLU A 90 -11.83 6.70 -4.95
N THR A 91 -12.05 7.94 -5.34
CA THR A 91 -13.37 8.54 -5.50
C THR A 91 -13.54 8.99 -6.95
N ARG A 92 -14.70 8.76 -7.50
CA ARG A 92 -15.10 9.30 -8.79
C ARG A 92 -14.94 10.83 -8.81
N PRO A 93 -14.33 11.42 -9.85
CA PRO A 93 -14.12 12.87 -9.90
C PRO A 93 -15.46 13.62 -10.01
N ALA A 94 -15.58 14.71 -9.27
CA ALA A 94 -16.68 15.66 -9.38
C ALA A 94 -16.26 16.84 -10.27
N PHE A 95 -17.00 17.08 -11.34
CA PHE A 95 -16.73 18.17 -12.29
C PHE A 95 -17.65 19.36 -12.08
N VAL A 96 -18.68 19.21 -11.23
CA VAL A 96 -19.66 20.27 -10.90
C VAL A 96 -19.37 20.75 -9.49
N LYS A 97 -19.34 22.08 -9.30
CA LYS A 97 -19.14 22.70 -7.98
C LYS A 97 -20.25 22.26 -7.00
N GLY A 98 -19.83 21.79 -5.82
CA GLY A 98 -20.73 21.30 -4.78
C GLY A 98 -21.11 19.82 -4.91
N GLN A 99 -20.72 19.15 -5.99
CA GLN A 99 -20.90 17.71 -6.13
C GLN A 99 -19.73 16.97 -5.46
N SER A 100 -20.06 15.96 -4.65
CA SER A 100 -19.11 15.05 -4.05
C SER A 100 -19.60 13.62 -4.21
N TYR A 101 -18.68 12.69 -4.26
CA TYR A 101 -18.98 11.27 -4.35
C TYR A 101 -18.29 10.52 -3.21
N LEU A 102 -18.88 9.42 -2.79
CA LEU A 102 -18.27 8.53 -1.82
C LEU A 102 -17.17 7.68 -2.49
N PRO A 103 -16.22 7.14 -1.72
CA PRO A 103 -15.22 6.23 -2.24
C PRO A 103 -15.86 5.04 -2.95
N CYS A 104 -15.33 4.70 -4.10
CA CYS A 104 -15.77 3.56 -4.90
C CYS A 104 -14.72 2.44 -4.99
N LEU A 105 -13.51 2.72 -4.53
CA LEU A 105 -12.43 1.76 -4.44
C LEU A 105 -11.69 1.97 -3.11
N ALA A 106 -11.37 0.87 -2.40
CA ALA A 106 -10.44 0.87 -1.29
C ALA A 106 -9.25 -0.03 -1.63
N GLN A 107 -8.04 0.40 -1.27
CA GLN A 107 -6.81 -0.31 -1.54
C GLN A 107 -6.13 -0.68 -0.22
N VAL A 108 -5.73 -1.95 -0.11
CA VAL A 108 -4.96 -2.46 1.03
C VAL A 108 -3.68 -3.10 0.53
N ALA A 109 -2.53 -2.53 0.86
CA ALA A 109 -1.22 -3.06 0.50
C ALA A 109 -0.62 -3.85 1.67
N THR A 110 -0.37 -5.13 1.44
CA THR A 110 0.34 -6.03 2.35
C THR A 110 1.83 -6.15 1.96
N ALA A 111 2.58 -7.01 2.63
CA ALA A 111 3.95 -7.36 2.23
C ALA A 111 3.99 -8.17 0.93
N ARG A 112 2.90 -8.83 0.54
CA ARG A 112 2.83 -9.79 -0.57
C ARG A 112 2.11 -9.25 -1.79
N ALA A 113 1.01 -8.51 -1.58
CA ALA A 113 0.12 -8.08 -2.66
C ALA A 113 -0.59 -6.77 -2.32
N VAL A 114 -1.23 -6.20 -3.32
CA VAL A 114 -2.19 -5.11 -3.12
C VAL A 114 -3.58 -5.59 -3.51
N TYR A 115 -4.53 -5.42 -2.60
CA TYR A 115 -5.93 -5.80 -2.75
C TYR A 115 -6.78 -4.58 -3.05
N LEU A 116 -7.56 -4.65 -4.14
CA LEU A 116 -8.45 -3.59 -4.60
C LEU A 116 -9.91 -4.00 -4.38
N PHE A 117 -10.58 -3.39 -3.41
CA PHE A 117 -11.98 -3.66 -3.05
C PHE A 117 -12.90 -2.68 -3.76
N ARG A 118 -13.78 -3.17 -4.64
CA ARG A 118 -14.75 -2.37 -5.39
C ARG A 118 -16.02 -2.14 -4.57
N LEU A 119 -16.11 -1.00 -3.87
CA LEU A 119 -17.18 -0.69 -2.90
C LEU A 119 -18.58 -0.56 -3.52
N GLU A 120 -18.66 -0.18 -4.80
CA GLU A 120 -19.93 -0.05 -5.51
C GLU A 120 -20.47 -1.38 -6.10
N ARG A 121 -19.66 -2.43 -6.08
CA ARG A 121 -19.97 -3.70 -6.78
C ARG A 121 -20.31 -4.82 -5.85
N THR A 122 -19.67 -4.87 -4.73
CA THR A 122 -19.84 -5.93 -3.73
C THR A 122 -19.76 -5.28 -2.36
N ASP A 123 -20.61 -5.72 -1.45
CA ASP A 123 -20.56 -5.27 -0.07
C ASP A 123 -19.38 -5.95 0.65
N PHE A 124 -18.38 -5.14 0.95
CA PHE A 124 -17.20 -5.50 1.73
C PHE A 124 -17.14 -4.75 3.06
N SER A 125 -18.27 -4.18 3.50
CA SER A 125 -18.33 -3.32 4.69
C SER A 125 -17.84 -4.05 5.93
N ALA A 126 -18.22 -5.30 6.12
CA ALA A 126 -17.83 -6.10 7.27
C ALA A 126 -16.32 -6.38 7.29
N GLU A 127 -15.74 -6.77 6.16
CA GLU A 127 -14.32 -7.10 6.04
C GLU A 127 -13.44 -5.85 6.17
N LEU A 128 -13.86 -4.74 5.56
CA LEU A 128 -13.13 -3.47 5.68
C LEU A 128 -13.26 -2.89 7.10
N ALA A 129 -14.42 -3.01 7.75
CA ALA A 129 -14.59 -2.63 9.14
C ALA A 129 -13.67 -3.48 10.04
N GLU A 130 -13.65 -4.80 9.88
CA GLU A 130 -12.73 -5.70 10.60
C GLU A 130 -11.28 -5.26 10.44
N PHE A 131 -10.84 -5.01 9.21
CA PHE A 131 -9.48 -4.53 8.93
C PHE A 131 -9.20 -3.19 9.62
N LEU A 132 -10.09 -2.20 9.46
CA LEU A 132 -9.89 -0.86 10.00
C LEU A 132 -9.90 -0.85 11.54
N GLU A 133 -10.70 -1.69 12.16
CA GLU A 133 -10.81 -1.83 13.61
C GLU A 133 -9.72 -2.72 14.25
N ALA A 134 -9.01 -3.53 13.45
CA ALA A 134 -8.01 -4.46 13.94
C ALA A 134 -6.91 -3.76 14.75
N PRO A 135 -6.77 -4.03 16.07
CA PRO A 135 -5.77 -3.35 16.92
C PRO A 135 -4.34 -3.86 16.67
N GLY A 136 -4.20 -5.02 16.01
CA GLY A 136 -2.90 -5.60 15.66
C GLY A 136 -2.27 -5.03 14.40
N ILE A 137 -3.07 -4.38 13.54
CA ILE A 137 -2.62 -3.92 12.24
C ILE A 137 -2.56 -2.39 12.21
N THR A 138 -1.42 -1.82 11.87
CA THR A 138 -1.29 -0.39 11.60
C THR A 138 -1.75 -0.08 10.17
N LYS A 139 -2.69 0.84 10.03
CA LYS A 139 -3.15 1.37 8.74
C LYS A 139 -2.37 2.63 8.41
N SER A 140 -1.51 2.58 7.41
CA SER A 140 -0.71 3.71 6.95
C SER A 140 -1.28 4.32 5.68
N GLY A 141 -1.64 5.60 5.72
CA GLY A 141 -2.15 6.32 4.56
C GLY A 141 -1.86 7.82 4.66
N VAL A 142 -1.55 8.46 3.55
CA VAL A 142 -1.29 9.91 3.51
C VAL A 142 -2.61 10.66 3.38
N ALA A 143 -2.88 11.59 4.30
CA ALA A 143 -4.16 12.27 4.47
C ALA A 143 -5.35 11.32 4.77
N ILE A 144 -5.08 10.16 5.31
CA ILE A 144 -6.01 9.04 5.55
C ILE A 144 -7.26 9.43 6.37
N ALA A 145 -7.21 10.50 7.14
CA ALA A 145 -8.35 10.96 7.93
C ALA A 145 -9.56 11.33 7.07
N ASP A 146 -9.33 11.86 5.87
CA ASP A 146 -10.38 12.21 4.91
C ASP A 146 -11.01 10.95 4.32
N ASP A 147 -10.19 9.95 3.97
CA ASP A 147 -10.64 8.65 3.47
C ASP A 147 -11.54 7.96 4.50
N LEU A 148 -11.09 7.88 5.74
CA LEU A 148 -11.84 7.26 6.83
C LEU A 148 -13.16 8.00 7.11
N ARG A 149 -13.15 9.34 7.03
CA ARG A 149 -14.38 10.14 7.19
C ARG A 149 -15.40 9.84 6.09
N GLN A 150 -14.95 9.70 4.83
CA GLN A 150 -15.82 9.36 3.71
C GLN A 150 -16.33 7.92 3.79
N LEU A 151 -15.48 6.97 4.20
CA LEU A 151 -15.88 5.58 4.39
C LEU A 151 -16.91 5.40 5.50
N LYS A 152 -16.86 6.21 6.59
CA LYS A 152 -17.87 6.21 7.66
C LYS A 152 -19.26 6.60 7.18
N LEU A 153 -19.39 7.24 6.01
CA LEU A 153 -20.68 7.49 5.38
C LEU A 153 -21.24 6.25 4.63
N LEU A 154 -20.39 5.26 4.35
CA LEU A 154 -20.79 4.00 3.71
C LEU A 154 -21.11 2.90 4.73
N PHE A 155 -20.30 2.77 5.77
CA PHE A 155 -20.46 1.76 6.83
C PHE A 155 -19.84 2.22 8.14
N ALA A 156 -20.35 1.66 9.26
CA ALA A 156 -19.87 1.99 10.59
C ALA A 156 -18.58 1.22 10.91
N PHE A 157 -17.60 1.88 11.51
CA PHE A 157 -16.39 1.28 12.09
C PHE A 157 -15.69 2.27 13.04
N ASP A 158 -14.84 1.75 13.93
CA ASP A 158 -13.97 2.53 14.81
C ASP A 158 -12.50 2.22 14.49
N ALA A 159 -11.90 3.04 13.61
CA ALA A 159 -10.55 2.81 13.11
C ALA A 159 -9.51 2.87 14.24
N LYS A 160 -8.64 1.85 14.32
CA LYS A 160 -7.56 1.74 15.30
C LYS A 160 -6.21 1.69 14.62
N ARG A 161 -5.16 2.19 15.30
CA ARG A 161 -3.78 2.21 14.80
C ARG A 161 -3.65 2.82 13.41
N VAL A 162 -4.23 3.98 13.24
CA VAL A 162 -4.12 4.77 12.00
C VAL A 162 -2.89 5.67 12.09
N VAL A 163 -2.06 5.65 11.07
CA VAL A 163 -0.84 6.47 10.98
C VAL A 163 -0.82 7.20 9.66
N ASP A 164 -0.65 8.52 9.72
CA ASP A 164 -0.47 9.36 8.54
C ASP A 164 1.00 9.80 8.44
N PRO A 165 1.77 9.26 7.47
CA PRO A 165 3.14 9.68 7.21
C PRO A 165 3.27 11.18 6.92
N GLY A 166 2.26 11.80 6.31
CA GLY A 166 2.24 13.24 6.06
C GLY A 166 2.22 14.05 7.36
N THR A 167 1.41 13.64 8.31
CA THR A 167 1.34 14.25 9.65
C THR A 167 2.66 14.07 10.39
N ILE A 168 3.29 12.89 10.32
CA ILE A 168 4.59 12.65 10.94
C ILE A 168 5.65 13.56 10.33
N ALA A 169 5.77 13.60 9.01
CA ALA A 169 6.72 14.46 8.30
C ALA A 169 6.52 15.95 8.65
N SER A 170 5.27 16.39 8.76
CA SER A 170 4.94 17.76 9.19
C SER A 170 5.44 18.06 10.61
N ARG A 171 5.31 17.13 11.56
CA ARG A 171 5.84 17.27 12.92
C ARG A 171 7.37 17.40 12.95
N HIS A 172 8.04 16.82 11.97
CA HIS A 172 9.48 16.96 11.76
C HIS A 172 9.85 18.18 10.91
N GLY A 173 8.93 19.13 10.68
CA GLY A 173 9.19 20.41 10.01
C GLY A 173 9.06 20.39 8.49
N LEU A 174 8.61 19.30 7.88
CA LEU A 174 8.40 19.24 6.42
C LEU A 174 7.05 19.84 6.03
N SER A 175 7.03 20.77 5.10
CA SER A 175 5.80 21.38 4.56
C SER A 175 5.18 20.60 3.40
N GLN A 176 5.97 19.77 2.71
CA GLN A 176 5.56 18.98 1.55
C GLN A 176 5.11 17.57 1.96
N THR A 177 3.90 17.45 2.47
CA THR A 177 3.38 16.24 3.13
C THR A 177 2.57 15.30 2.22
N GLY A 178 2.39 15.65 0.95
CA GLY A 178 1.67 14.80 0.01
C GLY A 178 2.49 13.58 -0.43
N LEU A 179 1.81 12.45 -0.70
CA LEU A 179 2.40 11.13 -0.98
C LEU A 179 3.57 11.18 -1.97
N ARG A 180 3.43 11.90 -3.09
CA ARG A 180 4.49 11.97 -4.12
C ARG A 180 5.75 12.68 -3.64
N ASN A 181 5.59 13.74 -2.83
CA ASN A 181 6.72 14.44 -2.24
C ASN A 181 7.39 13.58 -1.19
N LEU A 182 6.60 12.91 -0.34
CA LEU A 182 7.12 11.99 0.68
C LEU A 182 7.88 10.82 0.05
N ALA A 183 7.33 10.21 -1.01
CA ALA A 183 8.02 9.16 -1.75
C ALA A 183 9.34 9.66 -2.36
N ALA A 184 9.36 10.88 -2.91
CA ALA A 184 10.56 11.47 -3.44
C ALA A 184 11.62 11.75 -2.37
N ILE A 185 11.23 12.31 -1.22
CA ILE A 185 12.13 12.71 -0.13
C ILE A 185 12.66 11.48 0.63
N PHE A 186 11.80 10.54 0.98
CA PHE A 186 12.13 9.46 1.91
C PHE A 186 12.42 8.13 1.21
N LEU A 187 11.80 7.87 0.06
CA LEU A 187 11.98 6.60 -0.65
C LEU A 187 12.87 6.73 -1.89
N GLY A 188 13.25 7.98 -2.26
CA GLY A 188 14.19 8.25 -3.36
C GLY A 188 13.65 7.92 -4.75
N PHE A 189 12.34 7.92 -4.95
CA PHE A 189 11.73 7.72 -6.26
C PHE A 189 10.52 8.64 -6.47
N ARG A 190 10.16 8.87 -7.72
CA ARG A 190 8.94 9.60 -8.06
C ARG A 190 7.82 8.68 -8.48
N ILE A 191 6.63 8.92 -7.93
CA ILE A 191 5.38 8.31 -8.39
C ILE A 191 4.89 9.14 -9.58
N PRO A 192 4.56 8.51 -10.74
CA PRO A 192 4.06 9.24 -11.91
C PRO A 192 2.79 10.02 -11.59
N LYS A 193 2.65 11.18 -12.22
CA LYS A 193 1.35 11.84 -12.28
C LYS A 193 0.41 10.94 -13.08
N GLY A 194 -0.73 10.61 -12.53
CA GLY A 194 -1.60 9.63 -13.15
C GLY A 194 -3.08 9.87 -12.86
N ASN A 195 -3.82 8.85 -12.79
CA ASN A 195 -5.26 8.68 -12.93
C ASN A 195 -6.12 9.26 -11.79
N ARG A 196 -5.61 10.17 -10.94
CA ARG A 196 -6.36 10.76 -9.83
C ARG A 196 -7.76 11.27 -10.22
N THR A 197 -7.90 11.85 -11.42
CA THR A 197 -9.18 12.35 -11.92
C THR A 197 -9.87 11.36 -12.86
N SER A 198 -9.51 10.10 -12.78
CA SER A 198 -10.06 9.02 -13.58
C SER A 198 -11.46 8.63 -13.11
N ASN A 199 -12.26 8.02 -13.98
CA ASN A 199 -13.56 7.47 -13.57
C ASN A 199 -13.36 6.15 -12.81
N TRP A 200 -13.21 6.25 -11.49
CA TRP A 200 -13.03 5.10 -10.61
C TRP A 200 -14.28 4.23 -10.47
N ALA A 201 -15.47 4.77 -10.78
CA ALA A 201 -16.72 4.02 -10.85
C ALA A 201 -16.94 3.30 -12.20
N ALA A 202 -15.97 3.34 -13.12
CA ALA A 202 -16.06 2.65 -14.39
C ALA A 202 -16.35 1.16 -14.23
N GLN A 203 -17.07 0.55 -15.15
CA GLN A 203 -17.42 -0.88 -15.07
C GLN A 203 -16.17 -1.76 -15.00
N ARG A 204 -15.11 -1.41 -15.72
CA ARG A 204 -13.80 -2.05 -15.65
C ARG A 204 -12.74 -0.98 -15.44
N LEU A 205 -11.86 -1.22 -14.48
CA LEU A 205 -10.66 -0.41 -14.31
C LEU A 205 -9.65 -0.80 -15.39
N ASN A 206 -9.00 0.18 -15.99
CA ASN A 206 -7.92 -0.08 -16.92
C ASN A 206 -6.59 -0.38 -16.18
N PRO A 207 -5.60 -0.97 -16.84
CA PRO A 207 -4.33 -1.33 -16.21
C PRO A 207 -3.63 -0.13 -15.55
N ALA A 208 -3.73 1.07 -16.12
CA ALA A 208 -3.10 2.26 -15.56
C ALA A 208 -3.78 2.72 -14.25
N GLN A 209 -5.12 2.56 -14.14
CA GLN A 209 -5.84 2.79 -12.88
C GLN A 209 -5.43 1.78 -11.80
N ILE A 210 -5.40 0.49 -12.16
CA ILE A 210 -5.01 -0.58 -11.24
C ILE A 210 -3.59 -0.34 -10.71
N THR A 211 -2.64 -0.07 -11.59
CA THR A 211 -1.25 0.22 -11.20
C THR A 211 -1.16 1.49 -10.34
N TYR A 212 -1.93 2.53 -10.66
CA TYR A 212 -1.95 3.76 -9.89
C TYR A 212 -2.44 3.52 -8.46
N ALA A 213 -3.62 2.93 -8.29
CA ALA A 213 -4.21 2.63 -6.99
C ALA A 213 -3.31 1.71 -6.14
N ALA A 214 -2.72 0.69 -6.76
CA ALA A 214 -1.78 -0.20 -6.09
C ALA A 214 -0.51 0.53 -5.64
N THR A 215 0.00 1.45 -6.47
CA THR A 215 1.22 2.21 -6.16
C THR A 215 1.01 3.15 -4.98
N ASP A 216 -0.15 3.82 -4.89
CA ASP A 216 -0.43 4.79 -3.84
C ASP A 216 -0.56 4.06 -2.47
N ALA A 217 -1.30 2.96 -2.39
CA ALA A 217 -1.39 2.17 -1.17
C ALA A 217 -0.03 1.54 -0.78
N TRP A 218 0.70 0.96 -1.73
CA TRP A 218 2.03 0.40 -1.48
C TRP A 218 2.99 1.46 -0.95
N ALA A 219 3.05 2.63 -1.56
CA ALA A 219 3.94 3.71 -1.12
C ALA A 219 3.60 4.20 0.30
N CYS A 220 2.33 4.19 0.70
CA CYS A 220 1.93 4.49 2.07
C CYS A 220 2.50 3.47 3.07
N ARG A 221 2.53 2.17 2.73
CA ARG A 221 3.16 1.13 3.53
C ARG A 221 4.67 1.33 3.63
N GLU A 222 5.34 1.55 2.51
CA GLU A 222 6.80 1.76 2.47
C GLU A 222 7.23 3.00 3.25
N LEU A 223 6.46 4.08 3.21
CA LEU A 223 6.71 5.28 4.01
C LEU A 223 6.66 4.99 5.51
N TYR A 224 5.66 4.23 5.96
CA TYR A 224 5.59 3.83 7.37
C TYR A 224 6.82 3.02 7.78
N LEU A 225 7.18 2.00 6.99
CA LEU A 225 8.34 1.15 7.28
C LEU A 225 9.65 1.95 7.30
N HIS A 226 9.78 2.91 6.39
CA HIS A 226 10.91 3.82 6.37
C HIS A 226 10.97 4.69 7.64
N PHE A 227 9.84 5.29 8.04
CA PHE A 227 9.75 6.13 9.24
C PHE A 227 9.99 5.34 10.52
N GLU A 228 9.50 4.12 10.58
CA GLU A 228 9.76 3.20 11.70
C GLU A 228 11.27 2.91 11.82
N HIS A 229 11.89 2.53 10.70
CA HIS A 229 13.34 2.27 10.66
C HIS A 229 14.18 3.51 11.01
N ALA A 230 13.75 4.69 10.59
CA ALA A 230 14.39 5.97 10.89
C ALA A 230 14.09 6.51 12.31
N GLY A 231 13.27 5.82 13.11
CA GLY A 231 12.87 6.27 14.46
C GLY A 231 11.98 7.53 14.44
N MET A 232 11.33 7.84 13.33
CA MET A 232 10.49 9.03 13.19
C MET A 232 9.09 8.86 13.79
N LEU A 233 8.68 7.62 14.13
CA LEU A 233 7.37 7.34 14.70
C LEU A 233 7.29 7.72 16.20
N ASP A 234 8.42 7.76 16.90
CA ASP A 234 8.53 7.95 18.34
C ASP A 234 8.62 9.46 18.73
N THR A 235 7.59 10.25 18.44
CA THR A 235 7.53 11.65 18.91
C THR A 235 6.92 11.81 20.32
N HIS A 236 6.68 10.73 21.05
CA HIS A 236 6.06 10.78 22.40
C HIS A 236 7.01 10.55 23.59
N ARG A 237 8.33 10.72 23.41
CA ARG A 237 9.25 10.74 24.56
C ARG A 237 9.89 12.11 24.69
N HIS A 238 9.14 13.12 25.13
CA HIS A 238 9.64 14.27 25.91
C HIS A 238 8.49 15.27 26.09
N GLY A 239 7.77 15.08 27.18
CA GLY A 239 6.86 16.00 27.82
C GLY A 239 6.71 15.59 29.27
#